data_5e2712f7f5aa824d9b8f0f01f935871a
#
_entry.id   5e2712f7f5aa824d9b8f0f01f935871a
#
_cell.length_a   1.000
_cell.length_b   1.000
_cell.length_c   1.000
_cell.angle_alpha   90.00
_cell.angle_beta   90.00
_cell.angle_gamma   90.00
#
_symmetry.space_group_name_H-M   'P 1'
#
loop_
_entity.id
_entity.type
_entity.pdbx_description
1 polymer ?
#
loop_
_entity_poly.entity_id
_entity_poly.type
_entity_poly.pdbx_seq_one_letter_code
_entity_poly.pdbx_strand_id
1 'polypeptide(L)'
;VADFVKGISRLKVVQAKTIMQSIEEYKKTFGDNLSNNERVNENDILSKLIETSVSEDKPIIVTNNDNLEVGIITQSDLLKAVVEGNDSE
;
A
#
# COMPACT_ATOMS: atom_id res chain seq x y z
N VAL A 1 26.44 1.14 -5.91
CA VAL A 1 26.20 -0.04 -5.07
C VAL A 1 25.42 0.36 -3.82
N ALA A 2 25.82 1.40 -3.15
CA ALA A 2 25.13 1.86 -1.95
C ALA A 2 23.69 2.27 -2.26
N ASP A 3 23.49 2.86 -3.42
CA ASP A 3 22.16 3.30 -3.82
C ASP A 3 21.21 2.13 -3.99
N PHE A 4 21.71 1.04 -4.52
CA PHE A 4 20.91 -0.15 -4.69
C PHE A 4 20.44 -0.68 -3.33
N VAL A 5 21.35 -0.72 -2.38
CA VAL A 5 21.01 -1.19 -1.03
C VAL A 5 20.00 -0.28 -0.38
N LYS A 6 20.15 1.03 -0.58
CA LYS A 6 19.19 1.99 -0.04
C LYS A 6 17.78 1.76 -0.58
N GLY A 7 17.68 1.49 -1.87
CA GLY A 7 16.38 1.22 -2.49
C GLY A 7 15.70 0.03 -1.85
N ILE A 8 16.44 -1.03 -1.62
CA ILE A 8 15.88 -2.23 -1.01
C ILE A 8 15.45 -1.94 0.43
N SER A 9 16.28 -1.21 1.17
CA SER A 9 15.94 -0.88 2.55
C SER A 9 14.64 -0.07 2.62
N ARG A 10 14.42 0.80 1.66
CA ARG A 10 13.22 1.62 1.67
C ARG A 10 11.96 0.79 1.56
N LEU A 11 12.00 -0.27 0.78
CA LEU A 11 10.85 -1.16 0.66
C LEU A 11 10.48 -1.82 1.99
N LYS A 12 11.44 -1.89 2.90
CA LYS A 12 11.21 -2.52 4.20
C LYS A 12 10.81 -1.54 5.29
N VAL A 13 10.98 -0.24 5.06
CA VAL A 13 10.64 0.75 6.08
C VAL A 13 9.34 1.49 5.79
N VAL A 14 8.93 1.55 4.54
CA VAL A 14 7.67 2.20 4.19
C VAL A 14 6.52 1.27 4.57
N GLN A 15 5.57 1.80 5.33
CA GLN A 15 4.43 1.02 5.80
C GLN A 15 3.17 1.41 5.05
N ALA A 16 2.16 0.54 5.12
CA ALA A 16 0.89 0.78 4.43
C ALA A 16 0.29 2.14 4.81
N LYS A 17 0.35 2.47 6.08
CA LYS A 17 -0.22 3.74 6.56
C LYS A 17 0.45 4.96 5.96
N THR A 18 1.67 4.80 5.46
CA THR A 18 2.41 5.91 4.87
C THR A 18 1.90 6.26 3.48
N ILE A 19 1.43 5.26 2.73
CA ILE A 19 1.05 5.47 1.34
C ILE A 19 -0.43 5.28 1.08
N MET A 20 -1.19 4.82 2.05
CA MET A 20 -2.63 4.60 1.86
C MET A 20 -3.36 5.91 1.68
N GLN A 21 -4.43 5.87 0.90
CA GLN A 21 -5.32 7.01 0.79
C GLN A 21 -6.55 6.76 1.65
N SER A 22 -7.34 7.83 1.87
CA SER A 22 -8.53 7.74 2.70
C SER A 22 -9.53 6.76 2.09
N ILE A 23 -9.94 5.77 2.88
CA ILE A 23 -10.91 4.80 2.39
C ILE A 23 -12.28 5.46 2.20
N GLU A 24 -12.59 6.47 3.00
CA GLU A 24 -13.86 7.18 2.86
C GLU A 24 -13.94 7.91 1.52
N GLU A 25 -12.87 8.58 1.13
CA GLU A 25 -12.84 9.26 -0.15
C GLU A 25 -12.89 8.29 -1.31
N TYR A 26 -12.21 7.18 -1.18
CA TYR A 26 -12.24 6.16 -2.22
C TYR A 26 -13.68 5.65 -2.41
N LYS A 27 -14.37 5.38 -1.31
CA LYS A 27 -15.74 4.89 -1.38
C LYS A 27 -16.68 5.90 -2.02
N LYS A 28 -16.44 7.19 -1.79
CA LYS A 28 -17.26 8.22 -2.41
C LYS A 28 -17.08 8.26 -3.92
N THR A 29 -15.87 7.99 -4.38
CA THR A 29 -15.55 8.06 -5.82
C THR A 29 -15.91 6.77 -6.55
N PHE A 30 -15.59 5.63 -5.95
CA PHE A 30 -15.70 4.33 -6.62
C PHE A 30 -16.75 3.41 -6.00
N GLY A 31 -17.34 3.80 -4.88
CA GLY A 31 -18.30 2.95 -4.18
C GLY A 31 -17.61 2.08 -3.14
N ASP A 32 -18.42 1.37 -2.36
CA ASP A 32 -17.89 0.58 -1.25
C ASP A 32 -17.95 -0.94 -1.52
N ASN A 33 -17.91 -1.33 -2.77
CA ASN A 33 -17.94 -2.73 -3.15
C ASN A 33 -16.54 -3.35 -3.01
N LEU A 34 -16.11 -3.55 -1.78
CA LEU A 34 -14.75 -3.98 -1.48
C LEU A 34 -14.70 -5.32 -0.75
N SER A 35 -15.75 -6.12 -0.89
CA SER A 35 -15.87 -7.34 -0.10
C SER A 35 -14.84 -8.41 -0.46
N ASN A 36 -14.36 -8.43 -1.69
CA ASN A 36 -13.41 -9.44 -2.15
C ASN A 36 -11.97 -8.94 -2.18
N ASN A 37 -11.72 -7.77 -1.61
CA ASN A 37 -10.38 -7.20 -1.65
C ASN A 37 -9.54 -7.76 -0.51
N GLU A 38 -8.22 -7.86 -0.78
CA GLU A 38 -7.27 -8.27 0.24
C GLU A 38 -7.16 -7.19 1.31
N ARG A 39 -6.85 -7.62 2.53
CA ARG A 39 -6.69 -6.71 3.65
C ARG A 39 -5.31 -6.85 4.24
N VAL A 40 -4.70 -5.73 4.58
CA VAL A 40 -3.39 -5.71 5.22
C VAL A 40 -3.46 -4.78 6.43
N ASN A 41 -2.52 -4.95 7.34
CA ASN A 41 -2.43 -4.10 8.51
C ASN A 41 -1.71 -2.79 8.13
N GLU A 42 -2.04 -1.72 8.84
CA GLU A 42 -1.43 -0.43 8.56
C GLU A 42 0.07 -0.45 8.78
N ASN A 43 0.57 -1.40 9.54
CA ASN A 43 2.00 -1.54 9.82
C ASN A 43 2.72 -2.48 8.87
N ASP A 44 2.00 -3.07 7.92
CA ASP A 44 2.64 -3.94 6.94
C ASP A 44 3.54 -3.12 6.03
N ILE A 45 4.69 -3.70 5.70
CA ILE A 45 5.70 -2.98 4.91
C ILE A 45 5.39 -3.07 3.42
N LEU A 46 6.02 -2.18 2.67
CA LEU A 46 5.74 -2.03 1.25
C LEU A 46 5.99 -3.32 0.46
N SER A 47 7.05 -4.06 0.80
CA SER A 47 7.34 -5.31 0.09
C SER A 47 6.20 -6.30 0.21
N LYS A 48 5.56 -6.37 1.37
CA LYS A 48 4.42 -7.25 1.55
C LYS A 48 3.22 -6.78 0.71
N LEU A 49 3.03 -5.47 0.64
CA LEU A 49 1.94 -4.91 -0.17
C LEU A 49 2.13 -5.25 -1.64
N ILE A 50 3.35 -5.18 -2.11
CA ILE A 50 3.67 -5.51 -3.50
C ILE A 50 3.37 -6.99 -3.77
N GLU A 51 3.78 -7.87 -2.87
CA GLU A 51 3.50 -9.30 -3.02
C GLU A 51 2.00 -9.57 -3.07
N THR A 52 1.25 -8.92 -2.21
CA THR A 52 -0.20 -9.07 -2.20
C THR A 52 -0.80 -8.56 -3.51
N SER A 53 -0.30 -7.46 -4.01
CA SER A 53 -0.77 -6.84 -5.23
C SER A 53 -0.53 -7.72 -6.45
N VAL A 54 0.53 -8.50 -6.45
CA VAL A 54 0.83 -9.40 -7.56
C VAL A 54 -0.23 -10.49 -7.68
N SER A 55 -0.74 -10.96 -6.55
CA SER A 55 -1.76 -12.01 -6.53
C SER A 55 -3.14 -11.49 -6.93
N GLU A 56 -3.42 -10.23 -6.69
CA GLU A 56 -4.75 -9.65 -6.89
C GLU A 56 -4.64 -8.34 -7.65
N ASP A 57 -5.54 -8.17 -8.60
CA ASP A 57 -5.62 -6.95 -9.40
C ASP A 57 -6.46 -5.86 -8.74
N LYS A 58 -6.81 -6.03 -7.50
CA LYS A 58 -7.74 -5.14 -6.82
C LYS A 58 -7.02 -4.29 -5.79
N PRO A 59 -7.59 -3.12 -5.44
CA PRO A 59 -7.03 -2.32 -4.35
C PRO A 59 -6.94 -3.11 -3.06
N ILE A 60 -5.97 -2.75 -2.22
CA ILE A 60 -5.74 -3.41 -0.95
C ILE A 60 -6.35 -2.56 0.16
N ILE A 61 -7.16 -3.17 1.01
CA ILE A 61 -7.75 -2.46 2.14
C ILE A 61 -6.78 -2.50 3.30
N VAL A 62 -6.58 -1.34 3.93
CA VAL A 62 -5.68 -1.22 5.07
C VAL A 62 -6.52 -1.14 6.35
N THR A 63 -6.19 -1.99 7.31
CA THR A 63 -6.89 -2.00 8.60
C THR A 63 -5.92 -1.66 9.71
N ASN A 64 -6.47 -1.20 10.84
CA ASN A 64 -5.66 -0.94 12.02
C ASN A 64 -5.67 -2.15 12.95
N ASN A 65 -5.10 -1.99 14.14
CA ASN A 65 -5.01 -3.10 15.09
C ASN A 65 -6.37 -3.55 15.60
N ASP A 66 -7.37 -2.70 15.47
CA ASP A 66 -8.74 -3.03 15.85
C ASP A 66 -9.52 -3.65 14.70
N ASN A 67 -8.84 -3.92 13.59
CA ASN A 67 -9.44 -4.53 12.41
C ASN A 67 -10.44 -3.61 11.72
N LEU A 68 -10.28 -2.30 11.90
CA LEU A 68 -11.11 -1.31 11.24
C LEU A 68 -10.45 -0.83 9.96
N GLU A 69 -11.26 -0.64 8.92
CA GLU A 69 -10.75 -0.14 7.64
C GLU A 69 -10.38 1.33 7.78
N VAL A 70 -9.09 1.63 7.64
CA VAL A 70 -8.59 3.00 7.80
C VAL A 70 -8.07 3.59 6.51
N GLY A 71 -7.80 2.78 5.51
CA GLY A 71 -7.29 3.30 4.24
C GLY A 71 -7.37 2.26 3.16
N ILE A 72 -6.93 2.65 1.97
CA ILE A 72 -6.91 1.77 0.80
C ILE A 72 -5.69 2.12 -0.05
N ILE A 73 -5.11 1.10 -0.68
CA ILE A 73 -3.94 1.26 -1.51
C ILE A 73 -4.24 0.69 -2.88
N THR A 74 -4.20 1.52 -3.92
CA THR A 74 -4.39 1.07 -5.28
C THR A 74 -3.05 0.67 -5.89
N GLN A 75 -3.09 0.03 -7.05
CA GLN A 75 -1.86 -0.30 -7.76
C GLN A 75 -1.08 0.96 -8.12
N SER A 76 -1.78 2.02 -8.47
CA SER A 76 -1.13 3.30 -8.74
C SER A 76 -0.38 3.81 -7.52
N ASP A 77 -0.98 3.66 -6.34
CA ASP A 77 -0.31 4.08 -5.11
C ASP A 77 0.96 3.29 -4.87
N LEU A 78 0.93 1.99 -5.13
CA LEU A 78 2.10 1.14 -4.97
C LEU A 78 3.20 1.52 -5.95
N LEU A 79 2.84 1.70 -7.21
CA LEU A 79 3.80 2.08 -8.24
C LEU A 79 4.45 3.41 -7.91
N LYS A 80 3.64 4.35 -7.47
CA LYS A 80 4.14 5.67 -7.11
C LYS A 80 5.13 5.57 -5.96
N ALA A 81 4.82 4.76 -4.96
CA ALA A 81 5.72 4.59 -3.82
C ALA A 81 7.04 3.99 -4.24
N VAL A 82 7.02 3.01 -5.13
CA VAL A 82 8.23 2.38 -5.62
C VAL A 82 9.07 3.37 -6.43
N VAL A 83 8.42 4.11 -7.32
CA VAL A 83 9.12 5.09 -8.16
C VAL A 83 9.72 6.19 -7.30
N GLU A 84 8.97 6.71 -6.35
CA GLU A 84 9.49 7.75 -5.46
C GLU A 84 10.66 7.25 -4.63
N GLY A 85 10.61 5.97 -4.25
CA GLY A 85 11.73 5.37 -3.55
C GLY A 85 13.00 5.35 -4.38
N ASN A 86 12.85 5.11 -5.68
CA ASN A 86 14.00 5.11 -6.59
C ASN A 86 14.52 6.50 -6.87
N ASP A 87 13.64 7.49 -6.78
CA ASP A 87 13.99 8.86 -7.11
C ASP A 87 14.74 9.58 -6.03
N SER A 88 14.86 8.97 -4.88
CA SER A 88 15.34 9.68 -3.71
C SER A 88 16.85 9.83 -3.67
N GLU A 89 17.56 9.34 -4.66
CA GLU A 89 19.00 9.49 -4.59
C GLU A 89 19.51 10.85 -5.05
#